data_b83ae8bccf10a8ae1223b20e808af1d8
#
_entry.id   b83ae8bccf10a8ae1223b20e808af1d8
#
_cell.length_a   1.000
_cell.length_b   1.000
_cell.length_c   1.000
_cell.angle_alpha   90.00
_cell.angle_beta   90.00
_cell.angle_gamma   90.00
#
_symmetry.space_group_name_H-M   'P 1'
#
loop_
_entity.id
_entity.type
_entity.pdbx_description
1 polymer ?
#
loop_
_entity_poly.entity_id
_entity_poly.type
_entity_poly.pdbx_seq_one_letter_code
_entity_poly.pdbx_strand_id
1 'polypeptide(L)'
;MTKVISFILNVLLTIITIVIIIGAYYMYQVKIQKKDYANLFGYSLFEVATGSMSPTIEVGDVVITKLTKEVNENDIIVYMDGKNIITHRLIEKNGNKIITRGDANNSEYKPIEEKMIIG
;
A
#
# COMPACT_ATOMS: atom_id res chain seq x y z
N MET A 1 -27.03 -33.94 1.96
CA MET A 1 -25.68 -33.81 2.54
C MET A 1 -24.61 -33.72 1.48
N THR A 2 -24.52 -34.68 0.57
CA THR A 2 -23.51 -34.68 -0.50
C THR A 2 -23.57 -33.45 -1.41
N LYS A 3 -24.74 -32.93 -1.77
CA LYS A 3 -24.90 -31.73 -2.59
C LYS A 3 -24.41 -30.46 -1.88
N VAL A 4 -24.67 -30.36 -0.57
CA VAL A 4 -24.21 -29.21 0.24
C VAL A 4 -22.68 -29.22 0.36
N ILE A 5 -22.10 -30.40 0.61
CA ILE A 5 -20.64 -30.56 0.70
C ILE A 5 -19.98 -30.23 -0.64
N SER A 6 -20.53 -30.73 -1.74
CA SER A 6 -20.02 -30.41 -3.09
C SER A 6 -20.10 -28.91 -3.40
N PHE A 7 -21.18 -28.27 -3.01
CA PHE A 7 -21.34 -26.83 -3.16
C PHE A 7 -20.26 -26.06 -2.38
N ILE A 8 -20.06 -26.41 -1.10
CA ILE A 8 -19.03 -25.79 -0.25
C ILE A 8 -17.62 -26.00 -0.84
N LEU A 9 -17.32 -27.22 -1.29
CA LEU A 9 -16.02 -27.52 -1.91
C LEU A 9 -15.82 -26.73 -3.19
N ASN A 10 -16.83 -26.60 -4.03
CA ASN A 10 -16.73 -25.80 -5.25
C ASN A 10 -16.51 -24.32 -4.96
N VAL A 11 -17.18 -23.77 -3.96
CA VAL A 11 -16.97 -22.38 -3.52
C VAL A 11 -15.54 -22.19 -3.03
N LEU A 12 -15.03 -23.10 -2.19
CA LEU A 12 -13.66 -23.05 -1.70
C LEU A 12 -12.63 -23.13 -2.84
N LEU A 13 -12.83 -24.05 -3.78
CA LEU A 13 -11.93 -24.18 -4.95
C LEU A 13 -11.93 -22.92 -5.80
N THR A 14 -13.09 -22.32 -5.98
CA THR A 14 -13.21 -21.05 -6.72
C THR A 14 -12.43 -19.93 -6.03
N ILE A 15 -12.57 -19.79 -4.72
CA ILE A 15 -11.84 -18.79 -3.93
C ILE A 15 -10.33 -19.01 -4.03
N ILE A 16 -9.87 -20.26 -3.88
CA ILE A 16 -8.45 -20.62 -3.98
C ILE A 16 -7.92 -20.27 -5.37
N THR A 17 -8.66 -20.59 -6.42
CA THR A 17 -8.28 -20.27 -7.80
C THR A 17 -8.14 -18.76 -8.01
N ILE A 18 -9.07 -17.97 -7.50
CA ILE A 18 -9.02 -16.50 -7.57
C ILE A 18 -7.78 -15.98 -6.86
N VAL A 19 -7.48 -16.48 -5.65
CA VAL A 19 -6.30 -16.08 -4.88
C VAL A 19 -5.01 -16.40 -5.64
N ILE A 20 -4.94 -17.57 -6.25
CA ILE A 20 -3.77 -17.97 -7.06
C ILE A 20 -3.60 -17.04 -8.27
N ILE A 21 -4.68 -16.70 -8.97
CA ILE A 21 -4.64 -15.80 -10.13
C ILE A 21 -4.16 -14.40 -9.71
N ILE A 22 -4.68 -13.87 -8.61
CA ILE A 22 -4.27 -12.56 -8.07
C ILE A 22 -2.80 -12.59 -7.69
N GLY A 23 -2.35 -13.64 -7.01
CA GLY A 23 -0.94 -13.83 -6.63
C GLY A 23 -0.01 -13.92 -7.84
N ALA A 24 -0.41 -14.66 -8.87
CA ALA A 24 0.34 -14.76 -10.11
C ALA A 24 0.44 -13.42 -10.85
N TYR A 25 -0.65 -12.67 -10.90
CA TYR A 25 -0.68 -11.32 -11.48
C TYR A 25 0.23 -10.35 -10.71
N TYR A 26 0.19 -10.40 -9.38
CA TYR A 26 1.10 -9.64 -8.53
C TYR A 26 2.57 -9.95 -8.85
N MET A 27 2.93 -11.23 -8.90
CA MET A 27 4.30 -11.67 -9.20
C MET A 27 4.73 -11.26 -10.61
N TYR A 28 3.82 -11.31 -11.57
CA TYR A 28 4.08 -10.85 -12.92
C TYR A 28 4.45 -9.36 -12.94
N GLN A 29 3.69 -8.51 -12.28
CA GLN A 29 3.98 -7.08 -12.24
C GLN A 29 5.33 -6.78 -11.57
N VAL A 30 5.60 -7.38 -10.43
CA VAL A 30 6.79 -7.08 -9.64
C VAL A 30 8.04 -7.69 -10.24
N LYS A 31 8.01 -8.96 -10.66
CA LYS A 31 9.19 -9.68 -11.13
C LYS A 31 9.46 -9.56 -12.62
N ILE A 32 8.43 -9.60 -13.44
CA ILE A 32 8.59 -9.60 -14.90
C ILE A 32 8.57 -8.18 -15.45
N GLN A 33 7.59 -7.37 -15.06
CA GLN A 33 7.53 -5.98 -15.46
C GLN A 33 8.48 -5.08 -14.63
N LYS A 34 9.11 -5.62 -13.59
CA LYS A 34 10.02 -4.90 -12.69
C LYS A 34 9.42 -3.61 -12.12
N LYS A 35 8.13 -3.64 -11.80
CA LYS A 35 7.47 -2.53 -11.12
C LYS A 35 7.88 -2.52 -9.64
N ASP A 36 8.04 -1.34 -9.09
CA ASP A 36 8.39 -1.17 -7.69
C ASP A 36 7.26 -1.62 -6.75
N TYR A 37 6.04 -1.59 -7.24
CA TYR A 37 4.84 -2.10 -6.55
C TYR A 37 3.80 -2.58 -7.56
N ALA A 38 2.89 -3.43 -7.12
CA ALA A 38 1.82 -3.95 -7.97
C ALA A 38 0.61 -3.02 -7.98
N ASN A 39 -0.12 -3.00 -9.09
CA ASN A 39 -1.44 -2.37 -9.19
C ASN A 39 -2.49 -3.48 -9.30
N LEU A 40 -3.26 -3.65 -8.24
CA LEU A 40 -4.36 -4.61 -8.14
C LEU A 40 -5.69 -3.85 -8.15
N PHE A 41 -6.23 -3.59 -9.34
CA PHE A 41 -7.48 -2.85 -9.51
C PHE A 41 -7.46 -1.44 -8.89
N GLY A 42 -6.35 -0.74 -8.99
CA GLY A 42 -6.18 0.59 -8.43
C GLY A 42 -5.72 0.63 -6.98
N TYR A 43 -5.37 -0.52 -6.41
CA TYR A 43 -4.85 -0.65 -5.04
C TYR A 43 -3.52 -1.38 -5.01
N SER A 44 -2.74 -1.15 -3.98
CA SER A 44 -1.52 -1.89 -3.69
C SER A 44 -1.40 -2.19 -2.20
N LEU A 45 -0.54 -3.15 -1.87
CA LEU A 45 -0.27 -3.57 -0.50
C LEU A 45 1.18 -3.27 -0.16
N PHE A 46 1.41 -2.67 0.99
CA PHE A 46 2.75 -2.37 1.48
C PHE A 46 2.91 -2.85 2.91
N GLU A 47 4.00 -3.53 3.19
CA GLU A 47 4.37 -3.90 4.55
C GLU A 47 5.16 -2.75 5.19
N VAL A 48 4.81 -2.39 6.41
CA VAL A 48 5.46 -1.32 7.16
C VAL A 48 6.77 -1.83 7.73
N ALA A 49 7.89 -1.23 7.33
CA ALA A 49 9.23 -1.67 7.68
C ALA A 49 9.82 -0.97 8.91
N THR A 50 9.30 0.19 9.29
CA THR A 50 9.82 1.01 10.40
C THR A 50 8.74 1.42 11.38
N GLY A 51 9.13 1.79 12.60
CA GLY A 51 8.21 2.25 13.64
C GLY A 51 7.86 3.75 13.56
N SER A 52 8.11 4.41 12.42
CA SER A 52 7.88 5.86 12.27
C SER A 52 6.42 6.29 12.41
N MET A 53 5.48 5.37 12.22
CA MET A 53 4.04 5.60 12.36
C MET A 53 3.44 5.03 13.65
N SER A 54 4.28 4.51 14.54
CA SER A 54 3.83 4.00 15.84
C SER A 54 3.22 5.13 16.69
N PRO A 55 2.17 4.89 17.47
CA PRO A 55 1.43 3.65 17.62
C PRO A 55 0.31 3.44 16.59
N THR A 56 0.12 4.35 15.65
CA THR A 56 -0.97 4.29 14.67
C THR A 56 -0.84 3.09 13.73
N ILE A 57 0.37 2.87 13.24
CA ILE A 57 0.74 1.73 12.39
C ILE A 57 2.06 1.18 12.93
N GLU A 58 2.11 -0.14 13.15
CA GLU A 58 3.27 -0.81 13.70
C GLU A 58 4.08 -1.54 12.61
N VAL A 59 5.33 -1.84 12.91
CA VAL A 59 6.20 -2.65 12.05
C VAL A 59 5.55 -4.01 11.77
N GLY A 60 5.53 -4.41 10.52
CA GLY A 60 4.91 -5.66 10.08
C GLY A 60 3.44 -5.54 9.70
N ASP A 61 2.80 -4.40 9.99
CA ASP A 61 1.44 -4.13 9.50
C ASP A 61 1.45 -4.01 7.96
N VAL A 62 0.34 -4.40 7.35
CA VAL A 62 0.13 -4.25 5.91
C VAL A 62 -0.88 -3.14 5.68
N VAL A 63 -0.50 -2.15 4.88
CA VAL A 63 -1.39 -1.05 4.49
C VAL A 63 -1.93 -1.29 3.10
N ILE A 64 -3.24 -1.18 2.95
CA ILE A 64 -3.93 -1.23 1.66
C ILE A 64 -4.00 0.20 1.15
N THR A 65 -3.34 0.47 0.03
CA THR A 65 -3.15 1.82 -0.49
C THR A 65 -3.91 1.99 -1.79
N LYS A 66 -4.79 2.98 -1.84
CA LYS A 66 -5.44 3.41 -3.06
C LYS A 66 -4.44 4.21 -3.91
N LEU A 67 -4.17 3.77 -5.12
CA LEU A 67 -3.22 4.41 -6.02
C LEU A 67 -3.82 5.69 -6.60
N THR A 68 -3.46 6.83 -6.01
CA THR A 68 -3.97 8.15 -6.40
C THR A 68 -2.96 9.25 -6.05
N LYS A 69 -3.02 10.35 -6.77
CA LYS A 69 -2.32 11.59 -6.40
C LYS A 69 -3.21 12.56 -5.60
N GLU A 70 -4.50 12.26 -5.50
CA GLU A 70 -5.46 13.06 -4.77
C GLU A 70 -5.45 12.71 -3.29
N VAL A 71 -4.62 13.43 -2.54
CA VAL A 71 -4.44 13.27 -1.11
C VAL A 71 -4.63 14.62 -0.41
N ASN A 72 -5.08 14.56 0.84
CA ASN A 72 -5.39 15.74 1.65
C ASN A 72 -4.54 15.78 2.91
N GLU A 73 -4.46 16.96 3.52
CA GLU A 73 -3.82 17.12 4.82
C GLU A 73 -4.43 16.17 5.86
N ASN A 74 -3.61 15.63 6.72
CA ASN A 74 -3.88 14.61 7.73
C ASN A 74 -4.10 13.18 7.20
N ASP A 75 -4.13 12.97 5.89
CA ASP A 75 -4.14 11.62 5.34
C ASP A 75 -2.83 10.89 5.64
N ILE A 76 -2.91 9.59 5.84
CA ILE A 76 -1.74 8.72 5.85
C ILE A 76 -1.48 8.34 4.40
N ILE A 77 -0.29 8.68 3.91
CA ILE A 77 0.10 8.46 2.51
C ILE A 77 1.31 7.54 2.41
N VAL A 78 1.41 6.88 1.27
CA VAL A 78 2.58 6.11 0.86
C VAL A 78 3.26 6.83 -0.28
N TYR A 79 4.56 7.03 -0.18
CA TYR A 79 5.35 7.66 -1.23
C TYR A 79 6.70 6.97 -1.41
N MET A 80 7.33 7.23 -2.54
CA MET A 80 8.62 6.67 -2.87
C MET A 80 9.70 7.76 -2.83
N ASP A 81 10.72 7.54 -2.01
CA ASP A 81 11.91 8.38 -1.93
C ASP A 81 13.11 7.55 -2.41
N GLY A 82 13.52 7.78 -3.65
CA GLY A 82 14.51 6.92 -4.31
C GLY A 82 13.98 5.51 -4.50
N LYS A 83 14.59 4.53 -3.81
CA LYS A 83 14.15 3.12 -3.80
C LYS A 83 13.35 2.75 -2.56
N ASN A 84 13.19 3.68 -1.64
CA ASN A 84 12.50 3.44 -0.37
C ASN A 84 11.03 3.81 -0.49
N ILE A 85 10.17 2.91 -0.03
CA ILE A 85 8.73 3.14 0.10
C ILE A 85 8.47 3.53 1.55
N ILE A 86 7.88 4.71 1.75
CA ILE A 86 7.68 5.32 3.05
C ILE A 86 6.19 5.56 3.27
N THR A 87 5.72 5.27 4.49
CA THR A 87 4.35 5.56 4.94
C THR A 87 4.42 6.60 6.03
N HIS A 88 3.89 7.79 5.77
CA HIS A 88 3.84 8.91 6.72
C HIS A 88 2.49 9.63 6.65
N ARG A 89 2.26 10.52 7.60
CA ARG A 89 1.09 11.41 7.59
C ARG A 89 1.42 12.68 6.81
N LEU A 90 0.53 13.09 5.92
CA LEU A 90 0.63 14.36 5.22
C LEU A 90 0.26 15.49 6.18
N ILE A 91 1.18 16.41 6.44
CA ILE A 91 0.99 17.52 7.37
C ILE A 91 0.56 18.79 6.65
N GLU A 92 1.21 19.10 5.54
CA GLU A 92 0.94 20.31 4.76
C GLU A 92 1.08 20.02 3.27
N LYS A 93 0.13 20.51 2.50
CA LYS A 93 0.15 20.43 1.06
C LYS A 93 0.04 21.85 0.49
N ASN A 94 1.09 22.30 -0.17
CA ASN A 94 1.17 23.61 -0.78
C ASN A 94 1.65 23.49 -2.24
N GLY A 95 0.69 23.34 -3.15
CA GLY A 95 1.00 23.05 -4.55
C GLY A 95 1.73 21.71 -4.71
N ASN A 96 2.92 21.75 -5.32
CA ASN A 96 3.75 20.58 -5.52
C ASN A 96 4.62 20.22 -4.29
N LYS A 97 4.68 21.10 -3.30
CA LYS A 97 5.46 20.90 -2.08
C LYS A 97 4.59 20.23 -1.03
N ILE A 98 5.02 19.05 -0.57
CA ILE A 98 4.29 18.24 0.39
C ILE A 98 5.19 17.96 1.57
N ILE A 99 4.69 18.24 2.76
CA ILE A 99 5.39 17.99 4.02
C ILE A 99 4.74 16.83 4.73
N THR A 100 5.51 15.81 5.06
CA THR A 100 5.06 14.62 5.74
C THR A 100 5.80 14.42 7.06
N ARG A 101 5.18 13.68 7.97
CA ARG A 101 5.79 13.28 9.23
C ARG A 101 5.29 11.89 9.65
N GLY A 102 6.20 11.09 10.21
CA GLY A 102 5.81 9.89 10.94
C GLY A 102 5.17 10.23 12.28
N ASP A 103 4.10 9.53 12.67
CA ASP A 103 3.36 9.82 13.90
C ASP A 103 4.22 9.67 15.16
N ALA A 104 5.26 8.81 15.13
CA ALA A 104 6.20 8.62 16.22
C ALA A 104 7.36 9.63 16.20
N ASN A 105 7.46 10.46 15.17
CA ASN A 105 8.64 11.26 14.90
C ASN A 105 8.36 12.74 15.17
N ASN A 106 9.14 13.34 16.06
CA ASN A 106 9.10 14.77 16.40
C ASN A 106 10.16 15.59 15.65
N SER A 107 10.90 14.98 14.72
CA SER A 107 11.98 15.65 14.01
C SER A 107 11.48 16.44 12.79
N GLU A 108 12.39 17.22 12.20
CA GLU A 108 12.15 18.06 11.04
C GLU A 108 11.60 17.24 9.85
N TYR A 109 10.74 17.86 9.08
CA TYR A 109 10.07 17.28 7.95
C TYR A 109 10.89 17.50 6.68
N LYS A 110 11.11 16.43 5.91
CA LYS A 110 11.70 16.54 4.59
C LYS A 110 10.57 16.74 3.57
N PRO A 111 10.57 17.87 2.83
CA PRO A 111 9.58 18.07 1.77
C PRO A 111 9.72 17.03 0.66
N ILE A 112 8.58 16.59 0.13
CA ILE A 112 8.53 15.72 -1.05
C ILE A 112 7.74 16.40 -2.16
N GLU A 113 7.85 15.86 -3.37
CA GLU A 113 7.11 16.32 -4.53
C GLU A 113 5.88 15.42 -4.76
N GLU A 114 4.83 15.98 -5.35
CA GLU A 114 3.59 15.24 -5.64
C GLU A 114 3.82 13.99 -6.50
N LYS A 115 4.76 14.04 -7.43
CA LYS A 115 5.11 12.88 -8.28
C LYS A 115 5.62 11.67 -7.49
N MET A 116 6.13 11.88 -6.27
CA MET A 116 6.62 10.83 -5.39
C MET A 116 5.49 10.07 -4.70
N ILE A 117 4.29 10.61 -4.66
CA ILE A 117 3.14 10.00 -3.99
C ILE A 117 2.68 8.76 -4.77
N ILE A 118 2.50 7.66 -4.05
CA ILE A 118 1.87 6.43 -4.55
C ILE A 118 0.37 6.45 -4.26
N GLY A 119 0.02 6.80 -3.05
CA GLY A 119 -1.38 6.87 -2.64
C GLY A 119 -1.61 7.20 -1.18
#